data_bb304ff6e9a8d0d77acfda0896c1078e
#
_entry.id   bb304ff6e9a8d0d77acfda0896c1078e
#
_cell.length_a   1.000
_cell.length_b   1.000
_cell.length_c   1.000
_cell.angle_alpha   90.00
_cell.angle_beta   90.00
_cell.angle_gamma   90.00
#
_symmetry.space_group_name_H-M   'P 1'
#
loop_
_entity.id
_entity.type
_entity.pdbx_description
1 polymer ?
#
loop_
_entity_poly.entity_id
_entity_poly.type
_entity_poly.pdbx_seq_one_letter_code
_entity_poly.pdbx_strand_id
1 'polypeptide(L)'
;MEQEDVRSRLPQVERLLGLPEVSAYFERISRPLAARAVSRVLAAERQRLTEEPDSGIGEDELLAAVIAALDELDRRRIRKVVNGTGIVLHTNLGRSPLSPAAWKDAAEAVEGYSNLEFEVEAGKRGRRGGLSSELLRALTGAEDALVVNNNAAAMVLALACFASGKDVLVSRGEAVQIGGGFRVPDILAMSGARLKEVGTTNVTTEEDYLNAIDGETAVALSVHASNFAIRGFTRKPDLSLLSAALPKNVILIADQGSGCCEAGVPAETPVRNYLRDGVRLVCFSCDKILGGPQAGAIVGDAALIARLSRHPLMRAFRPGKVTLAVLERCLVARLGGNPGNGDEPPAGSPVERALRRTSTEGIHELKALGRRVIRRLPKASAILVESRAAIGGGSSPDETLPSFALVLKGARGAESLLAALRLGRVPLIGRVESSSVIVDLLTLADEDDKLVSNLILEALEKEGGS
;
A
#
# COMPACT_ATOMS: atom_id res chain seq x y z
N MET A 1 -11.81 42.24 -47.06
CA MET A 1 -12.27 40.99 -46.39
C MET A 1 -11.84 41.10 -44.95
N GLU A 2 -12.80 41.41 -44.09
CA GLU A 2 -12.57 41.41 -42.63
C GLU A 2 -12.14 40.01 -42.23
N GLN A 3 -11.00 39.87 -41.57
CA GLN A 3 -10.62 38.66 -40.88
C GLN A 3 -11.66 38.41 -39.78
N GLU A 4 -12.59 37.51 -40.03
CA GLU A 4 -13.52 37.05 -39.03
C GLU A 4 -12.71 36.59 -37.78
N ASP A 5 -12.97 37.24 -36.65
CA ASP A 5 -12.18 36.96 -35.42
C ASP A 5 -12.34 35.50 -35.07
N VAL A 6 -11.25 34.73 -35.17
CA VAL A 6 -11.16 33.31 -34.84
C VAL A 6 -11.83 32.97 -33.48
N ARG A 7 -11.89 33.99 -32.60
CA ARG A 7 -12.57 33.88 -31.29
C ARG A 7 -14.08 33.73 -31.40
N SER A 8 -14.71 34.21 -32.47
CA SER A 8 -16.15 34.12 -32.69
C SER A 8 -16.62 32.73 -33.14
N ARG A 9 -15.70 31.91 -33.64
CA ARG A 9 -16.00 30.54 -34.14
C ARG A 9 -16.13 29.49 -33.04
N LEU A 10 -15.63 29.74 -31.82
CA LEU A 10 -15.66 28.79 -30.73
C LEU A 10 -16.70 29.18 -29.65
N PRO A 11 -17.42 28.20 -29.06
CA PRO A 11 -18.41 28.49 -28.05
C PRO A 11 -17.75 29.05 -26.78
N GLN A 12 -18.54 29.78 -26.00
CA GLN A 12 -18.11 30.22 -24.67
C GLN A 12 -17.99 29.04 -23.71
N VAL A 13 -17.07 29.12 -22.75
CA VAL A 13 -16.86 28.10 -21.71
C VAL A 13 -18.17 27.76 -21.01
N GLU A 14 -18.98 28.77 -20.65
CA GLU A 14 -20.27 28.58 -19.94
C GLU A 14 -21.27 27.79 -20.75
N ARG A 15 -21.32 27.94 -22.09
CA ARG A 15 -22.19 27.16 -22.96
C ARG A 15 -21.84 25.69 -22.88
N LEU A 16 -20.56 25.33 -22.96
CA LEU A 16 -20.11 23.92 -22.85
C LEU A 16 -20.35 23.35 -21.46
N LEU A 17 -20.10 24.14 -20.40
CA LEU A 17 -20.38 23.72 -19.03
C LEU A 17 -21.87 23.47 -18.74
N GLY A 18 -22.76 24.11 -19.50
CA GLY A 18 -24.20 23.91 -19.40
C GLY A 18 -24.72 22.62 -20.06
N LEU A 19 -23.88 21.95 -20.86
CA LEU A 19 -24.29 20.69 -21.51
C LEU A 19 -24.42 19.56 -20.48
N PRO A 20 -25.48 18.72 -20.57
CA PRO A 20 -25.69 17.59 -19.64
C PRO A 20 -24.48 16.65 -19.57
N GLU A 21 -23.84 16.36 -20.71
CA GLU A 21 -22.69 15.48 -20.83
C GLU A 21 -21.48 16.03 -20.07
N VAL A 22 -21.30 17.34 -20.01
CA VAL A 22 -20.21 18.02 -19.30
C VAL A 22 -20.57 18.21 -17.83
N SER A 23 -21.79 18.62 -17.52
CA SER A 23 -22.23 18.88 -16.14
C SER A 23 -22.29 17.62 -15.30
N ALA A 24 -22.47 16.43 -15.89
CA ALA A 24 -22.41 15.13 -15.24
C ALA A 24 -21.06 14.84 -14.54
N TYR A 25 -20.00 15.57 -14.89
CA TYR A 25 -18.69 15.44 -14.23
C TYR A 25 -18.57 16.27 -12.96
N PHE A 26 -19.46 17.26 -12.69
CA PHE A 26 -19.27 18.21 -11.60
C PHE A 26 -19.27 17.58 -10.22
N GLU A 27 -20.07 16.54 -9.99
CA GLU A 27 -20.09 15.80 -8.73
C GLU A 27 -18.77 15.02 -8.48
N ARG A 28 -18.07 14.67 -9.56
CA ARG A 28 -16.88 13.84 -9.51
C ARG A 28 -15.59 14.64 -9.50
N ILE A 29 -15.50 15.72 -10.31
CA ILE A 29 -14.27 16.52 -10.46
C ILE A 29 -14.45 17.99 -10.12
N SER A 30 -15.64 18.43 -9.72
CA SER A 30 -16.07 19.80 -9.47
C SER A 30 -16.17 20.70 -10.72
N ARG A 31 -17.12 21.66 -10.70
CA ARG A 31 -17.33 22.61 -11.78
C ARG A 31 -16.09 23.48 -12.10
N PRO A 32 -15.35 24.03 -11.09
CA PRO A 32 -14.14 24.81 -11.36
C PRO A 32 -13.05 24.03 -12.09
N LEU A 33 -12.85 22.76 -11.78
CA LEU A 33 -11.84 21.93 -12.44
C LEU A 33 -12.30 21.56 -13.87
N ALA A 34 -13.59 21.27 -14.07
CA ALA A 34 -14.17 21.08 -15.40
C ALA A 34 -14.01 22.34 -16.28
N ALA A 35 -14.29 23.53 -15.73
CA ALA A 35 -14.11 24.79 -16.45
C ALA A 35 -12.66 25.00 -16.92
N ARG A 36 -11.68 24.66 -16.10
CA ARG A 36 -10.27 24.71 -16.51
C ARG A 36 -9.94 23.75 -17.64
N ALA A 37 -10.52 22.54 -17.63
CA ALA A 37 -10.33 21.56 -18.69
C ALA A 37 -10.94 22.07 -20.01
N VAL A 38 -12.18 22.52 -19.97
CA VAL A 38 -12.87 23.13 -21.13
C VAL A 38 -12.06 24.30 -21.68
N SER A 39 -11.61 25.22 -20.81
CA SER A 39 -10.79 26.38 -21.22
C SER A 39 -9.49 25.95 -21.90
N ARG A 40 -8.83 24.89 -21.43
CA ARG A 40 -7.60 24.36 -22.08
C ARG A 40 -7.88 23.81 -23.48
N VAL A 41 -8.96 23.03 -23.63
CA VAL A 41 -9.36 22.50 -24.95
C VAL A 41 -9.66 23.66 -25.92
N LEU A 42 -10.44 24.63 -25.48
CA LEU A 42 -10.74 25.81 -26.31
C LEU A 42 -9.50 26.67 -26.65
N ALA A 43 -8.53 26.76 -25.73
CA ALA A 43 -7.28 27.46 -25.98
C ALA A 43 -6.41 26.73 -27.01
N ALA A 44 -6.31 25.42 -26.93
CA ALA A 44 -5.62 24.60 -27.92
C ALA A 44 -6.26 24.72 -29.30
N GLU A 45 -7.58 24.69 -29.36
CA GLU A 45 -8.31 24.83 -30.64
C GLU A 45 -8.18 26.23 -31.23
N ARG A 46 -8.17 27.29 -30.41
CA ARG A 46 -7.86 28.65 -30.88
C ARG A 46 -6.46 28.77 -31.49
N GLN A 47 -5.49 28.13 -30.86
CA GLN A 47 -4.13 28.10 -31.40
C GLN A 47 -4.10 27.37 -32.74
N ARG A 48 -4.74 26.20 -32.85
CA ARG A 48 -4.83 25.43 -34.11
C ARG A 48 -5.48 26.24 -35.21
N LEU A 49 -6.62 26.92 -34.96
CA LEU A 49 -7.30 27.77 -35.93
C LEU A 49 -6.48 29.04 -36.32
N THR A 50 -5.55 29.47 -35.46
CA THR A 50 -4.63 30.57 -35.81
C THR A 50 -3.54 30.09 -36.75
N GLU A 51 -3.05 28.86 -36.57
CA GLU A 51 -2.02 28.27 -37.43
C GLU A 51 -2.61 27.76 -38.75
N GLU A 52 -3.85 27.21 -38.71
CA GLU A 52 -4.56 26.61 -39.85
C GLU A 52 -6.01 27.13 -39.91
N PRO A 53 -6.26 28.33 -40.48
CA PRO A 53 -7.59 28.96 -40.44
C PRO A 53 -8.74 28.17 -41.08
N ASP A 54 -8.43 27.31 -42.03
CA ASP A 54 -9.41 26.49 -42.77
C ASP A 54 -9.69 25.13 -42.11
N SER A 55 -9.01 24.82 -41.00
CA SER A 55 -9.10 23.51 -40.30
C SER A 55 -10.14 23.50 -39.17
N GLY A 56 -11.31 24.15 -39.35
CA GLY A 56 -12.33 24.24 -38.29
C GLY A 56 -12.76 22.88 -37.71
N ILE A 57 -12.89 22.80 -36.38
CA ILE A 57 -13.46 21.63 -35.68
C ILE A 57 -15.00 21.75 -35.64
N GLY A 58 -15.69 20.63 -35.91
CA GLY A 58 -17.14 20.54 -35.71
C GLY A 58 -17.56 20.61 -34.23
N GLU A 59 -18.79 21.05 -33.95
CA GLU A 59 -19.28 21.10 -32.57
C GLU A 59 -19.19 19.70 -31.86
N ASP A 60 -19.50 18.62 -32.57
CA ASP A 60 -19.42 17.26 -32.03
C ASP A 60 -17.98 16.83 -31.72
N GLU A 61 -17.03 17.17 -32.59
CA GLU A 61 -15.60 16.88 -32.37
C GLU A 61 -15.05 17.70 -31.21
N LEU A 62 -15.44 18.96 -31.08
CA LEU A 62 -15.06 19.80 -29.94
C LEU A 62 -15.64 19.23 -28.64
N LEU A 63 -16.90 18.84 -28.64
CA LEU A 63 -17.51 18.20 -27.47
C LEU A 63 -16.79 16.89 -27.11
N ALA A 64 -16.47 16.06 -28.09
CA ALA A 64 -15.71 14.82 -27.88
C ALA A 64 -14.33 15.13 -27.26
N ALA A 65 -13.62 16.16 -27.72
CA ALA A 65 -12.35 16.59 -27.13
C ALA A 65 -12.50 17.07 -25.67
N VAL A 66 -13.57 17.81 -25.38
CA VAL A 66 -13.90 18.23 -24.02
C VAL A 66 -14.18 17.03 -23.12
N ILE A 67 -15.02 16.10 -23.56
CA ILE A 67 -15.33 14.87 -22.80
C ILE A 67 -14.07 14.06 -22.57
N ALA A 68 -13.20 13.89 -23.57
CA ALA A 68 -11.92 13.18 -23.40
C ALA A 68 -11.03 13.81 -22.32
N ALA A 69 -10.96 15.15 -22.28
CA ALA A 69 -10.20 15.88 -21.27
C ALA A 69 -10.82 15.73 -19.85
N LEU A 70 -12.14 15.71 -19.75
CA LEU A 70 -12.84 15.47 -18.48
C LEU A 70 -12.68 14.01 -18.00
N ASP A 71 -12.77 13.06 -18.90
CA ASP A 71 -12.50 11.64 -18.63
C ASP A 71 -11.06 11.41 -18.15
N GLU A 72 -10.09 12.10 -18.74
CA GLU A 72 -8.69 12.04 -18.26
C GLU A 72 -8.58 12.49 -16.81
N LEU A 73 -9.23 13.60 -16.45
CA LEU A 73 -9.26 14.10 -15.07
C LEU A 73 -9.99 13.12 -14.13
N ASP A 74 -11.15 12.59 -14.54
CA ASP A 74 -11.92 11.63 -13.73
C ASP A 74 -11.11 10.34 -13.49
N ARG A 75 -10.37 9.87 -14.49
CA ARG A 75 -9.47 8.71 -14.36
C ARG A 75 -8.33 8.92 -13.35
N ARG A 76 -7.91 10.15 -13.09
CA ARG A 76 -6.85 10.47 -12.12
C ARG A 76 -7.33 10.49 -10.67
N ARG A 77 -8.63 10.40 -10.41
CA ARG A 77 -9.17 10.28 -9.04
C ARG A 77 -8.72 8.98 -8.40
N ILE A 78 -8.57 9.01 -7.06
CA ILE A 78 -8.42 7.78 -6.28
C ILE A 78 -9.74 7.02 -6.37
N ARG A 79 -9.71 5.79 -6.90
CA ARG A 79 -10.89 4.96 -7.11
C ARG A 79 -10.57 3.49 -6.90
N LYS A 80 -11.60 2.67 -6.65
CA LYS A 80 -11.44 1.22 -6.59
C LYS A 80 -10.85 0.71 -7.90
N VAL A 81 -9.91 -0.23 -7.78
CA VAL A 81 -9.39 -1.05 -8.87
C VAL A 81 -9.50 -2.52 -8.50
N VAL A 82 -9.59 -3.39 -9.49
CA VAL A 82 -9.58 -4.84 -9.30
C VAL A 82 -8.16 -5.34 -9.55
N ASN A 83 -7.60 -6.02 -8.56
CA ASN A 83 -6.22 -6.52 -8.60
C ASN A 83 -6.15 -7.93 -9.18
N GLY A 84 -5.83 -8.06 -10.44
CA GLY A 84 -5.55 -9.32 -11.14
C GLY A 84 -4.06 -9.58 -11.38
N THR A 85 -3.15 -8.88 -10.68
CA THR A 85 -1.70 -9.01 -10.89
C THR A 85 -1.10 -10.29 -10.31
N GLY A 86 -1.74 -10.89 -9.30
CA GLY A 86 -1.17 -11.97 -8.50
C GLY A 86 -0.20 -11.49 -7.41
N ILE A 87 -0.10 -10.17 -7.16
CA ILE A 87 0.69 -9.61 -6.05
C ILE A 87 -0.28 -9.14 -4.97
N VAL A 88 -0.29 -9.82 -3.81
CA VAL A 88 -1.27 -9.59 -2.74
C VAL A 88 -1.12 -8.18 -2.14
N LEU A 89 0.10 -7.82 -1.70
CA LEU A 89 0.43 -6.50 -1.17
C LEU A 89 1.04 -5.62 -2.25
N HIS A 90 0.24 -5.26 -3.26
CA HIS A 90 0.74 -4.49 -4.40
C HIS A 90 0.95 -3.02 -4.02
N THR A 91 2.21 -2.56 -4.01
CA THR A 91 2.60 -1.22 -3.55
C THR A 91 1.83 -0.09 -4.25
N ASN A 92 1.68 -0.17 -5.58
CA ASN A 92 1.03 0.88 -6.37
C ASN A 92 -0.51 0.79 -6.35
N LEU A 93 -1.07 -0.29 -5.77
CA LEU A 93 -2.52 -0.48 -5.63
C LEU A 93 -3.01 -0.28 -4.19
N GLY A 94 -2.22 0.38 -3.36
CA GLY A 94 -2.60 0.74 -2.00
C GLY A 94 -2.25 -0.33 -0.95
N ARG A 95 -1.48 -1.35 -1.30
CA ARG A 95 -1.03 -2.45 -0.42
C ARG A 95 -2.19 -3.27 0.15
N SER A 96 -2.41 -3.24 1.47
CA SER A 96 -3.42 -4.04 2.14
C SER A 96 -4.82 -3.43 1.99
N PRO A 97 -5.79 -4.08 1.33
CA PRO A 97 -7.17 -3.64 1.36
C PRO A 97 -7.77 -3.80 2.76
N LEU A 98 -8.52 -2.80 3.18
CA LEU A 98 -9.20 -2.78 4.48
C LEU A 98 -10.45 -3.67 4.46
N SER A 99 -10.75 -4.31 5.59
CA SER A 99 -12.00 -5.03 5.77
C SER A 99 -13.19 -4.04 5.70
N PRO A 100 -14.25 -4.34 4.92
CA PRO A 100 -15.46 -3.53 4.90
C PRO A 100 -16.10 -3.35 6.28
N ALA A 101 -16.07 -4.40 7.12
CA ALA A 101 -16.59 -4.34 8.49
C ALA A 101 -15.76 -3.37 9.35
N ALA A 102 -14.43 -3.47 9.34
CA ALA A 102 -13.57 -2.56 10.08
C ALA A 102 -13.74 -1.10 9.64
N TRP A 103 -13.95 -0.86 8.33
CA TRP A 103 -14.25 0.47 7.81
C TRP A 103 -15.59 0.99 8.32
N LYS A 104 -16.66 0.17 8.23
CA LYS A 104 -18.01 0.55 8.68
C LYS A 104 -18.03 0.93 10.16
N ASP A 105 -17.40 0.11 11.01
CA ASP A 105 -17.33 0.38 12.46
C ASP A 105 -16.50 1.63 12.77
N ALA A 106 -15.42 1.88 12.01
CA ALA A 106 -14.61 3.08 12.19
C ALA A 106 -15.33 4.34 11.69
N ALA A 107 -16.18 4.24 10.66
CA ALA A 107 -16.90 5.36 10.08
C ALA A 107 -17.74 6.10 11.11
N GLU A 108 -18.48 5.38 11.96
CA GLU A 108 -19.29 5.97 13.05
C GLU A 108 -18.44 6.85 13.98
N ALA A 109 -17.23 6.39 14.34
CA ALA A 109 -16.32 7.15 15.22
C ALA A 109 -15.68 8.37 14.53
N VAL A 110 -15.63 8.41 13.20
CA VAL A 110 -14.92 9.47 12.46
C VAL A 110 -15.84 10.51 11.81
N GLU A 111 -17.11 10.17 11.55
CA GLU A 111 -18.09 11.08 10.94
C GLU A 111 -18.42 12.26 11.86
N GLY A 112 -18.40 12.06 13.21
CA GLY A 112 -18.66 13.08 14.19
C GLY A 112 -17.44 13.49 15.02
N TYR A 113 -17.70 14.04 16.18
CA TYR A 113 -16.71 14.25 17.24
C TYR A 113 -16.37 12.90 17.87
N SER A 114 -15.12 12.76 18.33
CA SER A 114 -14.65 11.54 18.97
C SER A 114 -13.76 11.85 20.19
N ASN A 115 -13.62 10.88 21.06
CA ASN A 115 -12.80 10.97 22.28
C ASN A 115 -11.28 10.78 22.02
N LEU A 116 -10.81 11.10 20.83
CA LEU A 116 -9.45 10.87 20.34
C LEU A 116 -8.32 11.22 21.33
N GLU A 117 -8.46 12.33 22.08
CA GLU A 117 -7.55 12.81 23.12
C GLU A 117 -8.32 13.20 24.39
N PHE A 118 -9.48 12.60 24.63
CA PHE A 118 -10.35 12.96 25.76
C PHE A 118 -10.75 11.72 26.55
N GLU A 119 -10.44 11.70 27.84
CA GLU A 119 -10.91 10.68 28.78
C GLU A 119 -12.32 11.04 29.24
N VAL A 120 -13.31 10.35 28.71
CA VAL A 120 -14.74 10.67 28.92
C VAL A 120 -15.12 10.57 30.39
N GLU A 121 -14.70 9.52 31.09
CA GLU A 121 -15.01 9.33 32.53
C GLU A 121 -14.34 10.39 33.40
N ALA A 122 -13.09 10.73 33.10
CA ALA A 122 -12.34 11.72 33.92
C ALA A 122 -12.61 13.18 33.50
N GLY A 123 -13.30 13.41 32.37
CA GLY A 123 -13.61 14.75 31.87
C GLY A 123 -12.38 15.59 31.52
N LYS A 124 -11.27 14.98 31.17
CA LYS A 124 -9.98 15.66 30.95
C LYS A 124 -9.27 15.15 29.69
N ARG A 125 -8.21 15.86 29.32
CA ARG A 125 -7.35 15.44 28.25
C ARG A 125 -6.64 14.12 28.58
N GLY A 126 -6.78 13.12 27.66
CA GLY A 126 -6.13 11.82 27.75
C GLY A 126 -5.03 11.61 26.74
N ARG A 127 -4.53 10.36 26.70
CA ARG A 127 -3.58 9.90 25.70
C ARG A 127 -4.28 9.77 24.34
N ARG A 128 -3.61 10.18 23.25
CA ARG A 128 -4.14 10.04 21.90
C ARG A 128 -4.02 8.58 21.43
N GLY A 129 -5.08 8.04 20.81
CA GLY A 129 -5.00 6.79 20.06
C GLY A 129 -5.95 5.68 20.49
N GLY A 130 -6.89 5.94 21.38
CA GLY A 130 -7.84 4.92 21.86
C GLY A 130 -7.11 3.70 22.43
N LEU A 131 -7.55 2.50 22.06
CA LEU A 131 -6.98 1.22 22.49
C LEU A 131 -5.80 0.73 21.65
N SER A 132 -5.34 1.49 20.65
CA SER A 132 -4.34 1.00 19.69
C SER A 132 -3.04 0.52 20.34
N SER A 133 -2.58 1.18 21.42
CA SER A 133 -1.39 0.77 22.18
C SER A 133 -1.61 -0.55 22.90
N GLU A 134 -2.72 -0.67 23.62
CA GLU A 134 -3.10 -1.87 24.37
C GLU A 134 -3.29 -3.08 23.47
N LEU A 135 -3.93 -2.88 22.31
CA LEU A 135 -4.14 -3.93 21.33
C LEU A 135 -2.81 -4.39 20.68
N LEU A 136 -1.92 -3.44 20.36
CA LEU A 136 -0.58 -3.77 19.87
C LEU A 136 0.24 -4.53 20.91
N ARG A 137 0.17 -4.14 22.19
CA ARG A 137 0.80 -4.87 23.30
C ARG A 137 0.26 -6.29 23.40
N ALA A 138 -1.06 -6.47 23.35
CA ALA A 138 -1.69 -7.79 23.39
C ALA A 138 -1.25 -8.65 22.19
N LEU A 139 -1.16 -8.06 21.00
CA LEU A 139 -0.77 -8.76 19.79
C LEU A 139 0.71 -9.16 19.78
N THR A 140 1.61 -8.29 20.26
CA THR A 140 3.06 -8.47 20.13
C THR A 140 3.73 -8.97 21.40
N GLY A 141 3.11 -8.81 22.56
CA GLY A 141 3.71 -9.10 23.88
C GLY A 141 4.67 -7.99 24.35
N ALA A 142 4.68 -6.82 23.73
CA ALA A 142 5.50 -5.68 24.12
C ALA A 142 5.02 -5.05 25.44
N GLU A 143 5.92 -4.37 26.16
CA GLU A 143 5.57 -3.60 27.37
C GLU A 143 4.73 -2.38 27.05
N ASP A 144 5.04 -1.64 25.97
CA ASP A 144 4.24 -0.51 25.47
C ASP A 144 4.34 -0.39 23.95
N ALA A 145 3.48 0.45 23.36
CA ALA A 145 3.42 0.67 21.92
C ALA A 145 3.08 2.13 21.58
N LEU A 146 3.56 2.59 20.42
CA LEU A 146 3.30 3.92 19.87
C LEU A 146 2.95 3.80 18.39
N VAL A 147 1.93 4.55 17.94
CA VAL A 147 1.52 4.60 16.54
C VAL A 147 1.90 5.94 15.92
N VAL A 148 2.50 5.88 14.73
CA VAL A 148 2.92 7.02 13.92
C VAL A 148 2.40 6.89 12.48
N ASN A 149 2.62 7.88 11.62
CA ASN A 149 2.05 7.95 10.27
C ASN A 149 2.44 6.78 9.34
N ASN A 150 3.65 6.27 9.47
CA ASN A 150 4.19 5.14 8.70
C ASN A 150 5.48 4.63 9.32
N ASN A 151 6.02 3.52 8.83
CA ASN A 151 7.23 2.92 9.38
C ASN A 151 8.49 3.80 9.19
N ALA A 152 8.59 4.57 8.11
CA ALA A 152 9.68 5.53 7.94
C ALA A 152 9.68 6.59 9.04
N ALA A 153 8.49 7.11 9.40
CA ALA A 153 8.35 8.03 10.54
C ALA A 153 8.71 7.35 11.87
N ALA A 154 8.41 6.05 12.04
CA ALA A 154 8.82 5.27 13.21
C ALA A 154 10.34 5.23 13.33
N MET A 155 11.03 4.91 12.26
CA MET A 155 12.50 4.84 12.20
C MET A 155 13.14 6.21 12.46
N VAL A 156 12.68 7.27 11.77
CA VAL A 156 13.20 8.64 11.99
C VAL A 156 13.01 9.07 13.43
N LEU A 157 11.82 8.80 14.02
CA LEU A 157 11.53 9.16 15.41
C LEU A 157 12.45 8.42 16.39
N ALA A 158 12.60 7.09 16.23
CA ALA A 158 13.45 6.28 17.09
C ALA A 158 14.91 6.72 17.01
N LEU A 159 15.44 6.90 15.82
CA LEU A 159 16.84 7.29 15.61
C LEU A 159 17.10 8.73 16.07
N ALA A 160 16.20 9.68 15.79
CA ALA A 160 16.34 11.06 16.27
C ALA A 160 16.28 11.16 17.81
N CYS A 161 15.45 10.33 18.46
CA CYS A 161 15.32 10.32 19.90
C CYS A 161 16.55 9.71 20.62
N PHE A 162 17.15 8.68 20.05
CA PHE A 162 18.16 7.89 20.74
C PHE A 162 19.58 8.04 20.17
N ALA A 163 19.75 8.44 18.90
CA ALA A 163 21.02 8.45 18.20
C ALA A 163 21.37 9.77 17.50
N SER A 164 20.62 10.87 17.72
CA SER A 164 20.98 12.17 17.12
C SER A 164 22.37 12.60 17.59
N GLY A 165 23.28 12.87 16.62
CA GLY A 165 24.68 13.17 16.87
C GLY A 165 25.55 11.98 17.32
N LYS A 166 25.00 10.75 17.28
CA LYS A 166 25.67 9.52 17.70
C LYS A 166 25.71 8.50 16.56
N ASP A 167 26.49 7.44 16.76
CA ASP A 167 26.67 6.37 15.81
C ASP A 167 25.58 5.31 15.94
N VAL A 168 25.09 4.86 14.77
CA VAL A 168 24.19 3.72 14.63
C VAL A 168 24.92 2.64 13.84
N LEU A 169 25.13 1.49 14.46
CA LEU A 169 25.71 0.32 13.82
C LEU A 169 24.68 -0.36 12.95
N VAL A 170 25.00 -0.59 11.69
CA VAL A 170 24.13 -1.28 10.72
C VAL A 170 24.97 -2.28 9.93
N SER A 171 24.49 -3.51 9.78
CA SER A 171 25.13 -4.47 8.88
C SER A 171 25.20 -3.89 7.46
N ARG A 172 26.37 -3.99 6.80
CA ARG A 172 26.52 -3.55 5.40
C ARG A 172 25.52 -4.24 4.46
N GLY A 173 25.16 -5.50 4.72
CA GLY A 173 24.12 -6.23 3.99
C GLY A 173 22.70 -5.73 4.26
N GLU A 174 22.50 -4.88 5.27
CA GLU A 174 21.21 -4.31 5.66
C GLU A 174 21.08 -2.80 5.32
N ALA A 175 22.13 -2.18 4.75
CA ALA A 175 22.10 -0.81 4.22
C ALA A 175 21.35 -0.75 2.88
N VAL A 176 20.06 -1.05 2.90
CA VAL A 176 19.24 -1.36 1.73
C VAL A 176 18.43 -0.16 1.21
N GLN A 177 18.03 -0.25 -0.08
CA GLN A 177 17.01 0.60 -0.66
C GLN A 177 15.68 -0.18 -0.74
N ILE A 178 14.65 0.34 -0.11
CA ILE A 178 13.30 -0.22 -0.12
C ILE A 178 12.43 0.55 -1.13
N GLY A 179 11.24 0.05 -1.45
CA GLY A 179 10.36 0.61 -2.48
C GLY A 179 10.16 2.13 -2.41
N GLY A 180 10.06 2.78 -3.59
CA GLY A 180 9.90 4.24 -3.69
C GLY A 180 11.20 5.05 -3.53
N GLY A 181 12.36 4.39 -3.54
CA GLY A 181 13.66 5.08 -3.38
C GLY A 181 14.06 5.36 -1.93
N PHE A 182 13.34 4.82 -0.96
CA PHE A 182 13.67 4.87 0.46
C PHE A 182 14.98 4.10 0.74
N ARG A 183 15.98 4.78 1.29
CA ARG A 183 17.27 4.19 1.67
C ARG A 183 17.50 4.31 3.17
N VAL A 184 17.93 3.22 3.79
CA VAL A 184 18.27 3.22 5.23
C VAL A 184 19.31 4.27 5.58
N PRO A 185 20.42 4.46 4.82
CA PRO A 185 21.36 5.54 5.08
C PRO A 185 20.75 6.95 5.05
N ASP A 186 19.80 7.23 4.14
CA ASP A 186 19.17 8.55 4.04
C ASP A 186 18.31 8.84 5.27
N ILE A 187 17.61 7.83 5.79
CA ILE A 187 16.81 7.94 7.02
C ILE A 187 17.69 8.21 8.24
N LEU A 188 18.83 7.52 8.32
CA LEU A 188 19.83 7.77 9.38
C LEU A 188 20.32 9.22 9.32
N ALA A 189 20.69 9.70 8.15
CA ALA A 189 21.14 11.09 7.97
C ALA A 189 20.03 12.10 8.36
N MET A 190 18.78 11.86 7.94
CA MET A 190 17.63 12.73 8.30
C MET A 190 17.33 12.74 9.80
N SER A 191 17.61 11.67 10.52
CA SER A 191 17.43 11.60 11.97
C SER A 191 18.53 12.33 12.76
N GLY A 192 19.58 12.78 12.10
CA GLY A 192 20.79 13.35 12.72
C GLY A 192 21.75 12.30 13.26
N ALA A 193 21.50 11.01 13.03
CA ALA A 193 22.40 9.93 13.40
C ALA A 193 23.51 9.73 12.37
N ARG A 194 24.64 9.18 12.79
CA ARG A 194 25.73 8.80 11.90
C ARG A 194 25.71 7.31 11.63
N LEU A 195 25.68 6.93 10.36
CA LEU A 195 25.79 5.52 9.95
C LEU A 195 27.22 5.01 10.20
N LYS A 196 27.33 3.90 10.90
CA LYS A 196 28.57 3.12 11.05
C LYS A 196 28.31 1.69 10.57
N GLU A 197 28.80 1.38 9.37
CA GLU A 197 28.62 0.05 8.78
C GLU A 197 29.50 -0.99 9.49
N VAL A 198 28.95 -2.19 9.72
CA VAL A 198 29.64 -3.34 10.32
C VAL A 198 29.55 -4.57 9.42
N GLY A 199 30.51 -5.47 9.52
CA GLY A 199 30.57 -6.69 8.73
C GLY A 199 30.76 -6.45 7.22
N THR A 200 30.23 -7.36 6.42
CA THR A 200 30.30 -7.32 4.94
C THR A 200 28.91 -7.46 4.34
N THR A 201 28.81 -7.41 3.01
CA THR A 201 27.52 -7.51 2.30
C THR A 201 26.77 -8.82 2.59
N ASN A 202 27.49 -9.94 2.71
CA ASN A 202 26.92 -11.28 2.83
C ASN A 202 27.14 -11.93 4.20
N VAL A 203 28.10 -11.45 4.99
CA VAL A 203 28.42 -11.99 6.31
C VAL A 203 28.56 -10.87 7.31
N THR A 204 27.77 -10.91 8.35
CA THR A 204 27.87 -10.06 9.54
C THR A 204 27.62 -10.92 10.77
N THR A 205 28.47 -10.79 11.77
CA THR A 205 28.43 -11.54 13.02
C THR A 205 28.18 -10.62 14.21
N GLU A 206 27.90 -11.21 15.36
CA GLU A 206 27.78 -10.49 16.63
C GLU A 206 29.09 -9.73 16.95
N GLU A 207 30.24 -10.36 16.69
CA GLU A 207 31.58 -9.78 16.91
C GLU A 207 31.84 -8.53 16.08
N ASP A 208 31.30 -8.47 14.84
CA ASP A 208 31.42 -7.28 14.00
C ASP A 208 30.74 -6.08 14.65
N TYR A 209 29.58 -6.30 15.29
CA TYR A 209 28.89 -5.26 16.05
C TYR A 209 29.67 -4.87 17.30
N LEU A 210 30.07 -5.86 18.11
CA LEU A 210 30.71 -5.65 19.40
C LEU A 210 32.07 -4.93 19.26
N ASN A 211 32.87 -5.30 18.25
CA ASN A 211 34.18 -4.68 17.95
C ASN A 211 34.05 -3.25 17.42
N ALA A 212 32.89 -2.87 16.89
CA ALA A 212 32.63 -1.53 16.39
C ALA A 212 32.09 -0.56 17.46
N ILE A 213 31.74 -1.05 18.65
CA ILE A 213 31.21 -0.21 19.73
C ILE A 213 32.28 0.68 20.33
N ASP A 214 31.97 1.96 20.48
CA ASP A 214 32.76 2.96 21.15
C ASP A 214 31.89 3.93 21.95
N GLY A 215 32.51 5.02 22.50
CA GLY A 215 31.77 6.02 23.29
C GLY A 215 30.75 6.84 22.53
N GLU A 216 30.75 6.80 21.21
CA GLU A 216 29.79 7.49 20.34
C GLU A 216 28.66 6.59 19.89
N THR A 217 28.73 5.28 20.11
CA THR A 217 27.71 4.31 19.70
C THR A 217 26.49 4.36 20.60
N ALA A 218 25.31 4.60 20.00
CA ALA A 218 24.03 4.66 20.72
C ALA A 218 23.06 3.54 20.37
N VAL A 219 23.06 3.07 19.13
CA VAL A 219 22.10 2.09 18.60
C VAL A 219 22.83 1.01 17.78
N ALA A 220 22.43 -0.23 17.99
CA ALA A 220 22.63 -1.32 17.04
C ALA A 220 21.28 -1.55 16.32
N LEU A 221 21.29 -1.42 14.98
CA LEU A 221 20.09 -1.51 14.17
C LEU A 221 20.14 -2.78 13.32
N SER A 222 19.09 -3.61 13.41
CA SER A 222 18.83 -4.70 12.48
C SER A 222 17.71 -4.31 11.53
N VAL A 223 17.93 -4.49 10.23
CA VAL A 223 16.96 -4.14 9.19
C VAL A 223 16.54 -5.39 8.40
N HIS A 224 15.24 -5.63 8.33
CA HIS A 224 14.70 -6.74 7.56
C HIS A 224 14.83 -6.48 6.05
N ALA A 225 15.42 -7.44 5.34
CA ALA A 225 15.59 -7.42 3.89
C ALA A 225 14.26 -7.74 3.18
N SER A 226 13.36 -6.76 3.12
CA SER A 226 11.96 -6.95 2.72
C SER A 226 11.74 -7.12 1.22
N ASN A 227 12.68 -6.71 0.36
CA ASN A 227 12.50 -6.65 -1.10
C ASN A 227 13.62 -7.31 -1.91
N PHE A 228 14.56 -7.96 -1.25
CA PHE A 228 15.63 -8.72 -1.91
C PHE A 228 16.10 -9.86 -0.99
N ALA A 229 16.79 -10.84 -1.58
CA ALA A 229 17.44 -11.91 -0.84
C ALA A 229 18.92 -12.00 -1.22
N ILE A 230 19.78 -12.21 -0.22
CA ILE A 230 21.20 -12.55 -0.43
C ILE A 230 21.31 -14.06 -0.32
N ARG A 231 21.89 -14.71 -1.34
CA ARG A 231 22.03 -16.16 -1.41
C ARG A 231 23.50 -16.58 -1.45
N GLY A 232 23.77 -17.83 -1.09
CA GLY A 232 25.11 -18.40 -1.06
C GLY A 232 25.70 -18.42 0.34
N PHE A 233 26.99 -18.12 0.50
CA PHE A 233 27.65 -18.05 1.78
C PHE A 233 27.23 -16.77 2.53
N THR A 234 26.12 -16.86 3.26
CA THR A 234 25.56 -15.74 4.02
C THR A 234 25.47 -16.05 5.50
N ARG A 235 25.68 -15.02 6.35
CA ARG A 235 25.45 -15.08 7.79
C ARG A 235 24.89 -13.74 8.27
N LYS A 236 23.88 -13.82 9.13
CA LYS A 236 23.34 -12.70 9.90
C LYS A 236 23.62 -12.92 11.38
N PRO A 237 23.75 -11.86 12.19
CA PRO A 237 23.92 -12.00 13.63
C PRO A 237 22.67 -12.65 14.25
N ASP A 238 22.89 -13.49 15.25
CA ASP A 238 21.84 -13.94 16.15
C ASP A 238 21.50 -12.78 17.08
N LEU A 239 20.24 -12.27 17.00
CA LEU A 239 19.84 -11.09 17.76
C LEU A 239 19.79 -11.36 19.27
N SER A 240 19.54 -12.60 19.70
CA SER A 240 19.52 -12.95 21.12
C SER A 240 20.94 -12.92 21.71
N LEU A 241 21.90 -13.47 20.99
CA LEU A 241 23.33 -13.41 21.38
C LEU A 241 23.85 -11.97 21.36
N LEU A 242 23.51 -11.23 20.31
CA LEU A 242 23.89 -9.82 20.18
C LEU A 242 23.28 -9.00 21.34
N SER A 243 21.99 -9.13 21.60
CA SER A 243 21.30 -8.42 22.68
C SER A 243 21.91 -8.70 24.05
N ALA A 244 22.25 -9.96 24.33
CA ALA A 244 22.89 -10.35 25.58
C ALA A 244 24.29 -9.79 25.79
N ALA A 245 25.03 -9.56 24.69
CA ALA A 245 26.41 -9.05 24.71
C ALA A 245 26.51 -7.53 24.60
N LEU A 246 25.47 -6.82 24.15
CA LEU A 246 25.48 -5.37 24.01
C LEU A 246 25.61 -4.64 25.36
N PRO A 247 26.42 -3.57 25.45
CA PRO A 247 26.42 -2.70 26.61
C PRO A 247 25.04 -2.06 26.86
N LYS A 248 24.66 -1.87 28.11
CA LYS A 248 23.33 -1.33 28.52
C LYS A 248 22.97 0.02 27.90
N ASN A 249 23.96 0.83 27.53
CA ASN A 249 23.79 2.13 26.89
C ASN A 249 23.57 2.06 25.38
N VAL A 250 23.79 0.91 24.74
CA VAL A 250 23.52 0.68 23.31
C VAL A 250 22.15 0.01 23.17
N ILE A 251 21.26 0.62 22.41
CA ILE A 251 19.89 0.13 22.24
C ILE A 251 19.81 -0.74 20.98
N LEU A 252 19.38 -2.00 21.12
CA LEU A 252 19.07 -2.84 19.96
C LEU A 252 17.68 -2.50 19.43
N ILE A 253 17.61 -2.00 18.20
CA ILE A 253 16.37 -1.66 17.47
C ILE A 253 16.25 -2.54 16.25
N ALA A 254 15.05 -3.01 15.92
CA ALA A 254 14.79 -3.71 14.67
C ALA A 254 13.76 -2.95 13.81
N ASP A 255 14.10 -2.76 12.53
CA ASP A 255 13.16 -2.43 11.47
C ASP A 255 12.64 -3.76 10.88
N GLN A 256 11.55 -4.28 11.44
CA GLN A 256 10.91 -5.50 10.95
C GLN A 256 10.13 -5.22 9.64
N GLY A 257 9.58 -4.02 9.50
CA GLY A 257 9.06 -3.45 8.26
C GLY A 257 7.78 -4.07 7.71
N SER A 258 7.56 -5.38 7.80
CA SER A 258 6.43 -6.07 7.16
C SER A 258 5.13 -6.09 7.98
N GLY A 259 5.21 -5.90 9.30
CA GLY A 259 4.06 -6.01 10.20
C GLY A 259 3.58 -7.44 10.43
N CYS A 260 4.46 -8.43 10.27
CA CYS A 260 4.19 -9.80 10.64
C CYS A 260 4.23 -9.94 12.15
N CYS A 261 3.06 -10.09 12.78
CA CYS A 261 2.96 -10.22 14.24
C CYS A 261 2.83 -11.68 14.70
N GLU A 262 2.42 -12.60 13.82
CA GLU A 262 2.13 -14.01 14.12
C GLU A 262 2.90 -14.93 13.16
N ALA A 263 3.12 -16.17 13.60
CA ALA A 263 3.76 -17.19 12.78
C ALA A 263 2.86 -17.63 11.62
N GLY A 264 3.47 -18.22 10.57
CA GLY A 264 2.77 -18.82 9.44
C GLY A 264 2.90 -18.09 8.12
N VAL A 265 3.51 -16.90 8.10
CA VAL A 265 3.88 -16.23 6.84
C VAL A 265 5.27 -16.69 6.43
N PRO A 266 5.45 -17.29 5.24
CA PRO A 266 6.75 -17.80 4.80
C PRO A 266 7.85 -16.71 4.81
N ALA A 267 9.05 -17.08 5.23
CA ALA A 267 10.24 -16.22 5.33
C ALA A 267 10.10 -14.94 6.19
N GLU A 268 9.02 -14.80 6.96
CA GLU A 268 8.81 -13.67 7.87
C GLU A 268 9.04 -14.05 9.33
N THR A 269 9.78 -13.21 10.03
CA THR A 269 9.97 -13.33 11.48
C THR A 269 8.93 -12.48 12.21
N PRO A 270 8.08 -13.08 13.06
CA PRO A 270 7.09 -12.34 13.83
C PRO A 270 7.72 -11.30 14.77
N VAL A 271 7.06 -10.15 14.95
CA VAL A 271 7.48 -9.08 15.87
C VAL A 271 7.76 -9.61 17.28
N ARG A 272 6.92 -10.55 17.76
CA ARG A 272 7.09 -11.19 19.07
C ARG A 272 8.44 -11.92 19.24
N ASN A 273 8.99 -12.48 18.17
CA ASN A 273 10.27 -13.17 18.20
C ASN A 273 11.42 -12.17 18.43
N TYR A 274 11.42 -11.03 17.75
CA TYR A 274 12.39 -9.95 18.00
C TYR A 274 12.41 -9.50 19.46
N LEU A 275 11.23 -9.29 20.05
CA LEU A 275 11.12 -8.90 21.46
C LEU A 275 11.63 -9.99 22.40
N ARG A 276 11.30 -11.26 22.14
CA ARG A 276 11.81 -12.40 22.90
C ARG A 276 13.34 -12.54 22.81
N ASP A 277 13.90 -12.21 21.65
CA ASP A 277 15.35 -12.26 21.39
C ASP A 277 16.07 -11.01 21.94
N GLY A 278 15.37 -10.16 22.72
CA GLY A 278 15.91 -9.04 23.46
C GLY A 278 16.03 -7.73 22.69
N VAL A 279 15.44 -7.63 21.49
CA VAL A 279 15.31 -6.35 20.77
C VAL A 279 14.44 -5.43 21.60
N ARG A 280 14.96 -4.24 21.91
CA ARG A 280 14.27 -3.30 22.83
C ARG A 280 13.18 -2.47 22.16
N LEU A 281 13.30 -2.20 20.86
CA LEU A 281 12.28 -1.54 20.05
C LEU A 281 12.17 -2.23 18.69
N VAL A 282 10.95 -2.51 18.26
CA VAL A 282 10.65 -3.04 16.93
C VAL A 282 9.73 -2.08 16.20
N CYS A 283 10.13 -1.66 15.00
CA CYS A 283 9.38 -0.79 14.12
C CYS A 283 8.79 -1.58 12.93
N PHE A 284 7.53 -1.31 12.56
CA PHE A 284 6.91 -1.99 11.43
C PHE A 284 5.74 -1.22 10.81
N SER A 285 5.40 -1.57 9.57
CA SER A 285 4.25 -1.01 8.83
C SER A 285 2.95 -1.73 9.22
N CYS A 286 1.87 -0.97 9.38
CA CYS A 286 0.55 -1.55 9.67
C CYS A 286 -0.24 -1.90 8.40
N ASP A 287 0.11 -1.33 7.25
CA ASP A 287 -0.58 -1.47 5.97
C ASP A 287 -0.04 -2.58 5.05
N LYS A 288 0.67 -3.55 5.64
CA LYS A 288 1.18 -4.72 4.93
C LYS A 288 0.56 -6.01 5.50
N ILE A 289 1.39 -6.92 6.07
CA ILE A 289 0.92 -8.21 6.60
C ILE A 289 -0.09 -8.03 7.75
N LEU A 290 0.06 -7.00 8.56
CA LEU A 290 -0.90 -6.70 9.64
C LEU A 290 -2.32 -6.51 9.11
N GLY A 291 -2.50 -5.93 7.91
CA GLY A 291 -3.81 -5.76 7.29
C GLY A 291 -4.56 -4.49 7.69
N GLY A 292 -3.86 -3.53 8.28
CA GLY A 292 -4.43 -2.24 8.72
C GLY A 292 -4.28 -1.11 7.70
N PRO A 293 -4.64 0.12 8.10
CA PRO A 293 -4.40 1.32 7.30
C PRO A 293 -2.91 1.69 7.31
N GLN A 294 -2.51 2.63 6.45
CA GLN A 294 -1.16 3.19 6.51
C GLN A 294 -0.91 3.83 7.88
N ALA A 295 -0.05 3.17 8.65
CA ALA A 295 0.52 3.62 9.91
C ALA A 295 1.86 2.91 10.15
N GLY A 296 2.67 3.44 11.04
CA GLY A 296 3.84 2.78 11.62
C GLY A 296 3.58 2.46 13.08
N ALA A 297 4.02 1.31 13.52
CA ALA A 297 4.01 0.94 14.94
C ALA A 297 5.45 0.86 15.46
N ILE A 298 5.66 1.31 16.69
CA ILE A 298 6.88 1.11 17.48
C ILE A 298 6.43 0.40 18.75
N VAL A 299 6.97 -0.79 18.98
CA VAL A 299 6.61 -1.60 20.16
C VAL A 299 7.88 -2.02 20.89
N GLY A 300 7.82 -2.20 22.21
CA GLY A 300 8.95 -2.66 23.02
C GLY A 300 8.95 -2.11 24.43
N ASP A 301 10.13 -1.73 24.91
CA ASP A 301 10.42 -1.22 26.25
C ASP A 301 9.59 0.02 26.58
N ALA A 302 8.83 -0.03 27.67
CA ALA A 302 7.91 1.06 28.08
C ALA A 302 8.64 2.38 28.34
N ALA A 303 9.85 2.35 28.92
CA ALA A 303 10.62 3.55 29.21
C ALA A 303 11.11 4.22 27.91
N LEU A 304 11.48 3.44 26.89
CA LEU A 304 11.85 3.96 25.58
C LEU A 304 10.64 4.53 24.85
N ILE A 305 9.51 3.84 24.84
CA ILE A 305 8.24 4.33 24.25
C ILE A 305 7.80 5.65 24.91
N ALA A 306 7.91 5.76 26.23
CA ALA A 306 7.59 7.00 26.94
C ALA A 306 8.50 8.18 26.52
N ARG A 307 9.77 7.94 26.19
CA ARG A 307 10.67 8.97 25.65
C ARG A 307 10.25 9.39 24.25
N LEU A 308 9.95 8.42 23.37
CA LEU A 308 9.48 8.67 21.99
C LEU A 308 8.20 9.51 21.98
N SER A 309 7.24 9.20 22.86
CA SER A 309 5.95 9.91 22.91
C SER A 309 6.08 11.39 23.30
N ARG A 310 7.17 11.76 24.00
CA ARG A 310 7.48 13.14 24.42
C ARG A 310 8.38 13.87 23.43
N HIS A 311 8.95 13.17 22.45
CA HIS A 311 9.86 13.78 21.49
C HIS A 311 9.13 14.80 20.60
N PRO A 312 9.71 15.99 20.30
CA PRO A 312 9.03 17.03 19.49
C PRO A 312 8.53 16.53 18.12
N LEU A 313 9.28 15.65 17.45
CA LEU A 313 8.87 15.05 16.17
C LEU A 313 7.58 14.23 16.26
N MET A 314 7.19 13.76 17.45
CA MET A 314 5.91 13.08 17.62
C MET A 314 4.72 13.96 17.21
N ARG A 315 4.84 15.27 17.35
CA ARG A 315 3.81 16.22 16.87
C ARG A 315 3.61 16.15 15.35
N ALA A 316 4.70 16.00 14.60
CA ALA A 316 4.70 15.90 13.15
C ALA A 316 4.25 14.50 12.66
N PHE A 317 4.56 13.44 13.42
CA PHE A 317 4.35 12.06 13.01
C PHE A 317 3.08 11.41 13.53
N ARG A 318 2.26 12.11 14.31
CA ARG A 318 1.04 11.52 14.87
C ARG A 318 -0.04 11.30 13.81
N PRO A 319 -0.71 10.14 13.77
CA PRO A 319 -1.77 9.85 12.82
C PRO A 319 -3.04 10.65 13.10
N GLY A 320 -3.88 10.82 12.06
CA GLY A 320 -5.23 11.38 12.18
C GLY A 320 -6.22 10.41 12.84
N LYS A 321 -7.43 10.94 13.18
CA LYS A 321 -8.49 10.14 13.80
C LYS A 321 -8.94 8.97 12.93
N VAL A 322 -8.99 9.15 11.60
CA VAL A 322 -9.40 8.12 10.65
C VAL A 322 -8.46 6.92 10.72
N THR A 323 -7.16 7.17 10.61
CA THR A 323 -6.14 6.11 10.67
C THR A 323 -6.20 5.35 11.99
N LEU A 324 -6.33 6.06 13.12
CA LEU A 324 -6.36 5.43 14.44
C LEU A 324 -7.64 4.61 14.65
N ALA A 325 -8.80 5.12 14.29
CA ALA A 325 -10.06 4.39 14.41
C ALA A 325 -10.08 3.12 13.55
N VAL A 326 -9.62 3.21 12.29
CA VAL A 326 -9.54 2.04 11.41
C VAL A 326 -8.51 1.03 11.92
N LEU A 327 -7.32 1.49 12.38
CA LEU A 327 -6.30 0.60 12.94
C LEU A 327 -6.82 -0.15 14.16
N GLU A 328 -7.48 0.55 15.07
CA GLU A 328 -8.08 -0.07 16.26
C GLU A 328 -9.03 -1.20 15.89
N ARG A 329 -9.93 -0.98 14.92
CA ARG A 329 -10.87 -2.02 14.45
C ARG A 329 -10.17 -3.19 13.78
N CYS A 330 -9.12 -2.94 12.99
CA CYS A 330 -8.31 -4.01 12.40
C CYS A 330 -7.61 -4.85 13.49
N LEU A 331 -7.08 -4.22 14.53
CA LEU A 331 -6.42 -4.92 15.64
C LEU A 331 -7.42 -5.72 16.51
N VAL A 332 -8.61 -5.17 16.79
CA VAL A 332 -9.69 -5.89 17.49
C VAL A 332 -10.09 -7.13 16.70
N ALA A 333 -10.34 -6.99 15.41
CA ALA A 333 -10.68 -8.13 14.54
C ALA A 333 -9.56 -9.20 14.55
N ARG A 334 -8.30 -8.77 14.56
CA ARG A 334 -7.14 -9.68 14.56
C ARG A 334 -6.99 -10.46 15.88
N LEU A 335 -7.31 -9.84 17.00
CA LEU A 335 -7.25 -10.48 18.33
C LEU A 335 -8.47 -11.38 18.64
N GLY A 336 -9.34 -11.64 17.66
CA GLY A 336 -10.50 -12.52 17.80
C GLY A 336 -11.78 -11.81 18.24
N GLY A 337 -11.79 -10.46 18.23
CA GLY A 337 -13.02 -9.70 18.34
C GLY A 337 -13.86 -9.88 17.08
N ASN A 338 -15.04 -10.52 17.20
CA ASN A 338 -15.95 -10.70 16.07
C ASN A 338 -16.63 -9.37 15.72
N PRO A 339 -16.32 -8.68 14.60
CA PRO A 339 -16.94 -7.40 14.25
C PRO A 339 -18.32 -7.52 13.61
N GLY A 340 -18.95 -8.68 13.67
CA GLY A 340 -20.30 -8.88 13.11
C GLY A 340 -20.93 -10.20 13.50
N ASN A 341 -22.26 -10.21 13.65
CA ASN A 341 -23.09 -11.40 13.85
C ASN A 341 -23.00 -12.32 12.62
N GLY A 342 -22.08 -13.25 12.60
CA GLY A 342 -21.98 -14.26 11.53
C GLY A 342 -20.85 -15.25 11.79
N ASP A 343 -21.06 -16.48 11.29
CA ASP A 343 -20.13 -17.62 11.36
C ASP A 343 -18.86 -17.43 10.48
N GLU A 344 -18.57 -16.22 9.99
CA GLU A 344 -17.34 -15.95 9.25
C GLU A 344 -16.16 -15.83 10.24
N PRO A 345 -15.08 -16.59 10.02
CA PRO A 345 -13.85 -16.41 10.80
C PRO A 345 -13.39 -14.97 10.69
N PRO A 346 -12.76 -14.40 11.74
CA PRO A 346 -12.28 -13.02 11.71
C PRO A 346 -11.53 -12.79 10.41
N ALA A 347 -11.91 -11.75 9.69
CA ALA A 347 -11.34 -11.43 8.38
C ALA A 347 -9.84 -11.20 8.54
N GLY A 348 -9.07 -12.26 8.37
CA GLY A 348 -7.61 -12.24 8.41
C GLY A 348 -7.06 -11.20 7.44
N SER A 349 -5.80 -10.82 7.59
CA SER A 349 -5.15 -9.94 6.64
C SER A 349 -5.25 -10.48 5.21
N PRO A 350 -5.09 -9.66 4.18
CA PRO A 350 -5.07 -10.12 2.79
C PRO A 350 -4.07 -11.25 2.55
N VAL A 351 -2.93 -11.20 3.25
CA VAL A 351 -1.89 -12.24 3.16
C VAL A 351 -2.39 -13.57 3.75
N GLU A 352 -3.04 -13.54 4.92
CA GLU A 352 -3.60 -14.73 5.53
C GLU A 352 -4.72 -15.33 4.69
N ARG A 353 -5.58 -14.49 4.11
CA ARG A 353 -6.59 -14.98 3.16
C ARG A 353 -5.95 -15.63 1.94
N ALA A 354 -4.90 -15.01 1.38
CA ALA A 354 -4.16 -15.59 0.27
C ALA A 354 -3.50 -16.93 0.65
N LEU A 355 -2.89 -17.01 1.82
CA LEU A 355 -2.29 -18.25 2.32
C LEU A 355 -3.34 -19.36 2.52
N ARG A 356 -4.51 -19.05 3.09
CA ARG A 356 -5.60 -20.05 3.19
C ARG A 356 -6.04 -20.60 1.83
N ARG A 357 -6.04 -19.75 0.78
CA ARG A 357 -6.38 -20.16 -0.58
C ARG A 357 -5.34 -21.04 -1.27
N THR A 358 -4.17 -21.22 -0.68
CA THR A 358 -3.18 -22.19 -1.16
C THR A 358 -3.39 -23.60 -0.65
N SER A 359 -4.37 -23.82 0.25
CA SER A 359 -4.80 -25.16 0.66
C SER A 359 -5.42 -25.93 -0.51
N THR A 360 -5.59 -27.23 -0.37
CA THR A 360 -6.22 -28.07 -1.40
C THR A 360 -7.63 -27.55 -1.75
N GLU A 361 -8.43 -27.20 -0.73
CA GLU A 361 -9.78 -26.64 -0.90
C GLU A 361 -9.72 -25.28 -1.58
N GLY A 362 -8.84 -24.39 -1.12
CA GLY A 362 -8.69 -23.04 -1.69
C GLY A 362 -8.26 -23.08 -3.17
N ILE A 363 -7.38 -23.98 -3.55
CA ILE A 363 -7.00 -24.21 -4.94
C ILE A 363 -8.19 -24.71 -5.78
N HIS A 364 -9.04 -25.56 -5.24
CA HIS A 364 -10.28 -26.00 -5.91
C HIS A 364 -11.26 -24.82 -6.10
N GLU A 365 -11.38 -23.93 -5.12
CA GLU A 365 -12.21 -22.72 -5.20
C GLU A 365 -11.70 -21.74 -6.27
N LEU A 366 -10.38 -21.52 -6.35
CA LEU A 366 -9.77 -20.71 -7.40
C LEU A 366 -10.06 -21.27 -8.81
N LYS A 367 -9.91 -22.60 -8.99
CA LYS A 367 -10.30 -23.27 -10.24
C LYS A 367 -11.77 -23.08 -10.58
N ALA A 368 -12.64 -23.21 -9.58
CA ALA A 368 -14.09 -23.03 -9.75
C ALA A 368 -14.41 -21.57 -10.14
N LEU A 369 -13.79 -20.59 -9.49
CA LEU A 369 -13.90 -19.17 -9.84
C LEU A 369 -13.52 -18.93 -11.30
N GLY A 370 -12.33 -19.38 -11.73
CA GLY A 370 -11.87 -19.24 -13.10
C GLY A 370 -12.85 -19.83 -14.12
N ARG A 371 -13.38 -21.03 -13.83
CA ARG A 371 -14.39 -21.67 -14.70
C ARG A 371 -15.70 -20.89 -14.74
N ARG A 372 -16.14 -20.26 -13.64
CA ARG A 372 -17.35 -19.42 -13.63
C ARG A 372 -17.14 -18.17 -14.48
N VAL A 373 -15.98 -17.52 -14.39
CA VAL A 373 -15.64 -16.36 -15.22
C VAL A 373 -15.60 -16.76 -16.70
N ILE A 374 -14.84 -17.80 -17.08
CA ILE A 374 -14.71 -18.25 -18.47
C ILE A 374 -16.06 -18.57 -19.11
N ARG A 375 -17.00 -19.21 -18.39
CA ARG A 375 -18.33 -19.55 -18.92
C ARG A 375 -19.15 -18.34 -19.39
N ARG A 376 -18.82 -17.13 -18.92
CA ARG A 376 -19.48 -15.87 -19.30
C ARG A 376 -18.75 -15.15 -20.43
N LEU A 377 -17.55 -15.59 -20.81
CA LEU A 377 -16.75 -14.97 -21.85
C LEU A 377 -17.01 -15.63 -23.21
N PRO A 378 -16.71 -14.95 -24.33
CA PRO A 378 -16.74 -15.55 -25.64
C PRO A 378 -15.85 -16.79 -25.72
N LYS A 379 -16.28 -17.77 -26.53
CA LYS A 379 -15.48 -19.01 -26.70
C LYS A 379 -14.06 -18.68 -27.16
N ALA A 380 -13.08 -19.33 -26.54
CA ALA A 380 -11.65 -19.21 -26.83
C ALA A 380 -11.00 -17.84 -26.49
N SER A 381 -11.71 -16.89 -25.87
CA SER A 381 -11.12 -15.61 -25.45
C SER A 381 -10.29 -15.72 -24.17
N ALA A 382 -10.49 -16.78 -23.38
CA ALA A 382 -9.78 -17.02 -22.14
C ALA A 382 -9.52 -18.52 -21.92
N ILE A 383 -8.36 -18.83 -21.31
CA ILE A 383 -8.05 -20.18 -20.81
C ILE A 383 -7.59 -20.09 -19.37
N LEU A 384 -7.88 -21.13 -18.59
CA LEU A 384 -7.44 -21.27 -17.21
C LEU A 384 -6.12 -22.05 -17.16
N VAL A 385 -5.13 -21.48 -16.51
CA VAL A 385 -3.79 -22.08 -16.34
C VAL A 385 -3.36 -22.07 -14.89
N GLU A 386 -2.45 -22.95 -14.52
CA GLU A 386 -1.71 -22.85 -13.25
C GLU A 386 -0.82 -21.61 -13.27
N SER A 387 -0.73 -20.93 -12.13
CA SER A 387 0.01 -19.69 -11.96
C SER A 387 0.75 -19.65 -10.64
N ARG A 388 1.60 -18.65 -10.48
CA ARG A 388 2.28 -18.34 -9.24
C ARG A 388 2.00 -16.89 -8.87
N ALA A 389 1.49 -16.70 -7.68
CA ALA A 389 1.28 -15.39 -7.07
C ALA A 389 2.40 -15.05 -6.09
N ALA A 390 2.50 -13.82 -5.66
CA ALA A 390 3.47 -13.36 -4.68
C ALA A 390 2.80 -12.60 -3.54
N ILE A 391 3.38 -12.67 -2.34
CA ILE A 391 2.94 -11.83 -1.22
C ILE A 391 3.22 -10.37 -1.57
N GLY A 392 4.42 -10.04 -2.04
CA GLY A 392 4.79 -8.70 -2.53
C GLY A 392 4.92 -7.66 -1.43
N GLY A 393 5.01 -6.40 -1.82
CA GLY A 393 4.91 -5.26 -0.90
C GLY A 393 6.04 -5.11 0.12
N GLY A 394 7.21 -5.72 -0.12
CA GLY A 394 8.34 -5.69 0.81
C GLY A 394 8.21 -6.76 1.89
N SER A 395 7.74 -7.95 1.51
CA SER A 395 7.82 -9.16 2.30
C SER A 395 8.09 -10.36 1.39
N SER A 396 8.92 -11.31 1.85
CA SER A 396 9.18 -12.60 1.22
C SER A 396 9.39 -12.54 -0.30
N PRO A 397 10.43 -11.86 -0.82
CA PRO A 397 10.57 -11.57 -2.26
C PRO A 397 10.73 -12.82 -3.13
N ASP A 398 11.21 -13.92 -2.57
CA ASP A 398 11.43 -15.19 -3.27
C ASP A 398 10.30 -16.20 -3.09
N GLU A 399 9.35 -15.93 -2.20
CA GLU A 399 8.26 -16.84 -1.90
C GLU A 399 7.11 -16.63 -2.88
N THR A 400 6.77 -17.70 -3.59
CA THR A 400 5.61 -17.69 -4.48
C THR A 400 4.53 -18.63 -3.99
N LEU A 401 3.29 -18.22 -4.14
CA LEU A 401 2.09 -18.96 -3.74
C LEU A 401 1.49 -19.66 -4.96
N PRO A 402 1.08 -20.94 -4.84
CA PRO A 402 0.35 -21.61 -5.91
C PRO A 402 -0.96 -20.87 -6.19
N SER A 403 -1.29 -20.68 -7.46
CA SER A 403 -2.47 -19.96 -7.92
C SER A 403 -2.97 -20.52 -9.24
N PHE A 404 -4.08 -19.95 -9.73
CA PHE A 404 -4.59 -20.09 -11.08
C PHE A 404 -4.77 -18.71 -11.71
N ALA A 405 -4.63 -18.64 -13.03
CA ALA A 405 -4.83 -17.40 -13.77
C ALA A 405 -5.66 -17.61 -15.03
N LEU A 406 -6.33 -16.56 -15.44
CA LEU A 406 -6.92 -16.46 -16.77
C LEU A 406 -5.87 -15.88 -17.72
N VAL A 407 -5.61 -16.60 -18.79
CA VAL A 407 -4.81 -16.10 -19.92
C VAL A 407 -5.79 -15.59 -20.96
N LEU A 408 -5.75 -14.28 -21.22
CA LEU A 408 -6.63 -13.61 -22.17
C LEU A 408 -5.85 -13.28 -23.43
N LYS A 409 -6.51 -13.48 -24.61
CA LYS A 409 -5.95 -13.10 -25.90
C LYS A 409 -6.72 -11.92 -26.47
N GLY A 410 -6.03 -10.82 -26.72
CA GLY A 410 -6.59 -9.65 -27.38
C GLY A 410 -6.46 -9.76 -28.90
N ALA A 411 -7.43 -9.21 -29.61
CA ALA A 411 -7.43 -9.17 -31.08
C ALA A 411 -6.29 -8.30 -31.63
N ARG A 412 -5.94 -7.21 -30.91
CA ARG A 412 -4.88 -6.25 -31.25
C ARG A 412 -3.59 -6.46 -30.44
N GLY A 413 -3.51 -7.54 -29.65
CA GLY A 413 -2.36 -7.90 -28.84
C GLY A 413 -2.52 -7.58 -27.34
N ALA A 414 -1.58 -8.10 -26.54
CA ALA A 414 -1.66 -8.07 -25.09
C ALA A 414 -1.65 -6.64 -24.49
N GLU A 415 -0.82 -5.75 -25.03
CA GLU A 415 -0.72 -4.37 -24.51
C GLU A 415 -2.02 -3.58 -24.75
N SER A 416 -2.66 -3.77 -25.91
CA SER A 416 -3.94 -3.14 -26.24
C SER A 416 -5.04 -3.64 -25.28
N LEU A 417 -5.16 -4.95 -25.09
CA LEU A 417 -6.14 -5.52 -24.16
C LEU A 417 -5.88 -5.09 -22.72
N LEU A 418 -4.61 -5.09 -22.27
CA LEU A 418 -4.26 -4.61 -20.95
C LEU A 418 -4.62 -3.13 -20.74
N ALA A 419 -4.43 -2.29 -21.78
CA ALA A 419 -4.86 -0.90 -21.76
C ALA A 419 -6.39 -0.78 -21.69
N ALA A 420 -7.14 -1.58 -22.46
CA ALA A 420 -8.60 -1.60 -22.42
C ALA A 420 -9.14 -1.98 -21.02
N LEU A 421 -8.55 -2.99 -20.37
CA LEU A 421 -8.87 -3.40 -18.99
C LEU A 421 -8.61 -2.27 -17.99
N ARG A 422 -7.48 -1.55 -18.10
CA ARG A 422 -7.14 -0.42 -17.20
C ARG A 422 -8.03 0.78 -17.40
N LEU A 423 -8.52 1.02 -18.63
CA LEU A 423 -9.35 2.16 -18.98
C LEU A 423 -10.86 1.88 -18.85
N GLY A 424 -11.23 0.72 -18.33
CA GLY A 424 -12.61 0.37 -18.03
C GLY A 424 -13.23 1.25 -16.93
N ARG A 425 -14.56 1.15 -16.78
CA ARG A 425 -15.31 1.85 -15.71
C ARG A 425 -14.73 1.55 -14.32
N VAL A 426 -14.44 0.30 -14.04
CA VAL A 426 -13.61 -0.15 -12.91
C VAL A 426 -12.35 -0.76 -13.50
N PRO A 427 -11.16 -0.20 -13.27
CA PRO A 427 -9.93 -0.77 -13.81
C PRO A 427 -9.68 -2.19 -13.30
N LEU A 428 -9.40 -3.11 -14.21
CA LEU A 428 -8.85 -4.43 -13.91
C LEU A 428 -7.38 -4.44 -14.27
N ILE A 429 -6.53 -4.66 -13.28
CA ILE A 429 -5.07 -4.62 -13.42
C ILE A 429 -4.55 -6.05 -13.54
N GLY A 430 -4.07 -6.42 -14.71
CA GLY A 430 -3.37 -7.67 -14.97
C GLY A 430 -1.88 -7.45 -15.24
N ARG A 431 -1.20 -8.48 -15.73
CA ARG A 431 0.18 -8.43 -16.20
C ARG A 431 0.32 -9.05 -17.60
N VAL A 432 1.39 -8.77 -18.28
CA VAL A 432 1.69 -9.38 -19.58
C VAL A 432 2.79 -10.43 -19.41
N GLU A 433 2.53 -11.64 -19.87
CA GLU A 433 3.51 -12.72 -19.96
C GLU A 433 3.37 -13.41 -21.32
N SER A 434 4.48 -13.66 -21.99
CA SER A 434 4.51 -14.39 -23.28
C SER A 434 3.47 -13.88 -24.27
N SER A 435 3.38 -12.55 -24.43
CA SER A 435 2.44 -11.87 -25.34
C SER A 435 0.96 -12.12 -25.06
N SER A 436 0.60 -12.47 -23.84
CA SER A 436 -0.78 -12.66 -23.38
C SER A 436 -1.03 -11.86 -22.11
N VAL A 437 -2.27 -11.45 -21.89
CA VAL A 437 -2.68 -10.82 -20.63
C VAL A 437 -2.99 -11.90 -19.62
N ILE A 438 -2.37 -11.81 -18.47
CA ILE A 438 -2.57 -12.70 -17.33
C ILE A 438 -3.39 -11.96 -16.26
N VAL A 439 -4.47 -12.60 -15.83
CA VAL A 439 -5.31 -12.12 -14.72
C VAL A 439 -5.33 -13.21 -13.65
N ASP A 440 -4.58 -13.00 -12.57
CA ASP A 440 -4.38 -13.98 -11.51
C ASP A 440 -5.56 -14.04 -10.55
N LEU A 441 -6.02 -15.24 -10.25
CA LEU A 441 -7.24 -15.47 -9.46
C LEU A 441 -7.05 -15.35 -7.96
N LEU A 442 -5.82 -15.53 -7.44
CA LEU A 442 -5.56 -15.44 -6.01
C LEU A 442 -5.92 -14.05 -5.46
N THR A 443 -5.60 -13.01 -6.22
CA THR A 443 -5.88 -11.62 -5.85
C THR A 443 -7.28 -11.15 -6.24
N LEU A 444 -7.99 -11.93 -7.07
CA LEU A 444 -9.39 -11.68 -7.47
C LEU A 444 -10.43 -12.38 -6.58
N ALA A 445 -10.03 -13.29 -5.73
CA ALA A 445 -10.96 -14.21 -5.07
C ALA A 445 -11.97 -13.53 -4.12
N ASP A 446 -11.73 -12.28 -3.72
CA ASP A 446 -12.67 -11.45 -2.94
C ASP A 446 -13.63 -10.63 -3.84
N GLU A 447 -13.47 -10.69 -5.16
CA GLU A 447 -14.30 -9.94 -6.09
C GLU A 447 -15.45 -10.78 -6.64
N ASP A 448 -16.55 -10.11 -6.98
CA ASP A 448 -17.69 -10.75 -7.65
C ASP A 448 -17.28 -11.27 -9.04
N ASP A 449 -17.48 -12.56 -9.29
CA ASP A 449 -17.16 -13.22 -10.56
C ASP A 449 -17.93 -12.63 -11.76
N LYS A 450 -19.12 -12.06 -11.54
CA LYS A 450 -19.90 -11.34 -12.57
C LYS A 450 -19.23 -10.02 -12.91
N LEU A 451 -18.76 -9.27 -11.88
CA LEU A 451 -18.02 -8.03 -12.09
C LEU A 451 -16.78 -8.30 -12.94
N VAL A 452 -15.96 -9.28 -12.55
CA VAL A 452 -14.73 -9.62 -13.27
C VAL A 452 -15.03 -10.01 -14.72
N SER A 453 -16.07 -10.85 -14.94
CA SER A 453 -16.47 -11.26 -16.28
C SER A 453 -16.91 -10.07 -17.14
N ASN A 454 -17.69 -9.15 -16.60
CA ASN A 454 -18.18 -7.97 -17.32
C ASN A 454 -17.01 -7.03 -17.70
N LEU A 455 -16.05 -6.82 -16.78
CA LEU A 455 -14.87 -5.99 -17.07
C LEU A 455 -14.02 -6.56 -18.20
N ILE A 456 -13.87 -7.89 -18.25
CA ILE A 456 -13.16 -8.57 -19.34
C ILE A 456 -13.96 -8.47 -20.65
N LEU A 457 -15.28 -8.67 -20.61
CA LEU A 457 -16.12 -8.53 -21.81
C LEU A 457 -16.05 -7.13 -22.41
N GLU A 458 -16.25 -6.07 -21.58
CA GLU A 458 -16.15 -4.68 -22.03
C GLU A 458 -14.79 -4.37 -22.67
N ALA A 459 -13.71 -4.93 -22.14
CA ALA A 459 -12.37 -4.74 -22.70
C ALA A 459 -12.19 -5.46 -24.06
N LEU A 460 -12.68 -6.70 -24.18
CA LEU A 460 -12.64 -7.48 -25.41
C LEU A 460 -13.46 -6.84 -26.53
N GLU A 461 -14.66 -6.31 -26.20
CA GLU A 461 -15.53 -5.60 -27.14
C GLU A 461 -14.87 -4.30 -27.66
N LYS A 462 -14.27 -3.50 -26.78
CA LYS A 462 -13.53 -2.29 -27.17
C LYS A 462 -12.32 -2.60 -28.07
N GLU A 463 -11.71 -3.76 -27.90
CA GLU A 463 -10.60 -4.20 -28.72
C GLU A 463 -11.04 -4.77 -30.07
N GLY A 464 -12.20 -5.43 -30.12
CA GLY A 464 -12.75 -6.04 -31.34
C GLY A 464 -13.57 -5.09 -32.22
N GLY A 465 -14.10 -4.00 -31.66
CA GLY A 465 -14.94 -3.02 -32.33
C GLY A 465 -14.15 -1.85 -32.91
N SER A 466 -13.82 -1.92 -34.18
CA SER A 466 -13.63 -0.79 -35.12
C SER A 466 -13.80 -1.28 -36.54
#